data_0bb6b6d7dcd4ae83664c7d4d55751e52
#
_entry.id   0bb6b6d7dcd4ae83664c7d4d55751e52
#
_cell.length_a   1.000
_cell.length_b   1.000
_cell.length_c   1.000
_cell.angle_alpha   90.00
_cell.angle_beta   90.00
_cell.angle_gamma   90.00
#
_symmetry.space_group_name_H-M   'P 1'
#
loop_
_entity.id
_entity.type
_entity.pdbx_description
1 polymer ?
#
loop_
_entity_poly.entity_id
_entity_poly.type
_entity_poly.pdbx_seq_one_letter_code
_entity_poly.pdbx_strand_id
1 'polypeptide(L)' 'MEVILKTLIVTNKYNGKKLCNFILTSFPNLSQNTLYKALRQKDIKINGKRVNKDCIIFENDELNIFIADSLLFPQINL' A
#
# COMPACT_ATOMS: atom_id res chain seq x y z
N MET A 1 14.12 1.34 12.74
CA MET A 1 13.26 0.94 11.63
C MET A 1 13.47 1.89 10.46
N GLU A 2 13.69 1.35 9.30
CA GLU A 2 13.77 2.18 8.12
C GLU A 2 12.40 2.31 7.47
N VAL A 3 12.11 3.51 7.01
CA VAL A 3 10.96 3.75 6.15
C VAL A 3 11.42 3.51 4.72
N ILE A 4 10.73 2.61 4.03
CA ILE A 4 11.06 2.29 2.65
C ILE A 4 9.93 2.69 1.73
N LEU A 5 10.29 3.02 0.49
CA LEU A 5 9.33 3.26 -0.58
C LEU A 5 9.14 1.97 -1.36
N LYS A 6 7.91 1.50 -1.43
CA LYS A 6 7.53 0.39 -2.30
C LYS A 6 6.66 0.92 -3.43
N THR A 7 6.97 0.49 -4.64
CA THR A 7 6.22 0.86 -5.84
C THR A 7 5.52 -0.38 -6.38
N LEU A 8 4.21 -0.26 -6.60
CA LEU A 8 3.39 -1.32 -7.18
C LEU A 8 2.69 -0.78 -8.41
N ILE A 9 2.61 -1.61 -9.45
CA ILE A 9 1.81 -1.29 -10.63
C ILE A 9 0.55 -2.15 -10.62
N VAL A 10 -0.60 -1.50 -10.74
CA VAL A 10 -1.88 -2.20 -10.71
C VAL A 10 -2.01 -3.07 -11.96
N THR A 11 -2.29 -4.35 -11.75
CA THR A 11 -2.47 -5.31 -12.84
C THR A 11 -3.93 -5.36 -13.26
N ASN A 12 -4.19 -5.97 -14.41
CA ASN A 12 -5.54 -6.14 -14.94
C ASN A 12 -6.49 -6.80 -13.93
N LYS A 13 -5.98 -7.72 -13.13
CA LYS A 13 -6.75 -8.44 -12.12
C LYS A 13 -7.40 -7.48 -11.10
N TYR A 14 -6.75 -6.36 -10.82
CA TYR A 14 -7.22 -5.39 -9.82
C TYR A 14 -7.83 -4.14 -10.43
N ASN A 15 -8.00 -4.11 -11.73
CA ASN A 15 -8.66 -2.98 -12.40
C ASN A 15 -10.09 -2.82 -11.87
N GLY A 16 -10.43 -1.63 -11.38
CA GLY A 16 -11.76 -1.37 -10.82
C GLY A 16 -11.95 -1.88 -9.40
N LYS A 17 -10.91 -2.40 -8.75
CA LYS A 17 -10.95 -2.87 -7.37
C LYS A 17 -10.53 -1.75 -6.41
N LYS A 18 -10.68 -2.00 -5.11
CA LYS A 18 -10.30 -1.02 -4.11
C LYS A 18 -8.81 -1.06 -3.82
N LEU A 19 -8.24 0.12 -3.57
CA LEU A 19 -6.84 0.29 -3.24
C LEU A 19 -6.39 -0.58 -2.08
N CYS A 20 -7.15 -0.59 -0.98
CA CYS A 20 -6.79 -1.36 0.20
C CYS A 20 -6.75 -2.85 -0.08
N ASN A 21 -7.67 -3.37 -0.88
CA ASN A 21 -7.69 -4.77 -1.24
C ASN A 21 -6.40 -5.16 -1.98
N PHE A 22 -5.98 -4.33 -2.93
CA PHE A 22 -4.76 -4.58 -3.69
C PHE A 22 -3.53 -4.57 -2.78
N ILE A 23 -3.42 -3.56 -1.91
CA ILE A 23 -2.26 -3.43 -1.02
C ILE A 23 -2.20 -4.58 -0.02
N LEU A 24 -3.33 -4.93 0.60
CA LEU A 24 -3.36 -6.02 1.58
C LEU A 24 -3.05 -7.38 0.95
N THR A 25 -3.44 -7.59 -0.30
CA THR A 25 -3.09 -8.80 -1.01
C THR A 25 -1.61 -8.85 -1.37
N SER A 26 -1.04 -7.69 -1.71
CA SER A 26 0.38 -7.60 -2.07
C SER A 26 1.30 -7.73 -0.86
N PHE A 27 0.83 -7.33 0.32
CA PHE A 27 1.60 -7.37 1.55
C PHE A 27 0.81 -8.07 2.66
N PRO A 28 0.80 -9.41 2.67
CA PRO A 28 -0.04 -10.17 3.62
C PRO A 28 0.27 -9.91 5.09
N ASN A 29 1.47 -9.44 5.39
CA ASN A 29 1.87 -9.13 6.77
C ASN A 29 1.44 -7.75 7.24
N LEU A 30 0.90 -6.94 6.33
CA LEU A 30 0.42 -5.60 6.66
C LEU A 30 -1.00 -5.69 7.21
N SER A 31 -1.22 -5.15 8.40
CA SER A 31 -2.57 -5.13 8.97
C SER A 31 -3.42 -4.04 8.33
N GLN A 32 -4.73 -4.26 8.33
CA GLN A 32 -5.68 -3.26 7.83
C GLN A 32 -5.59 -1.95 8.61
N ASN A 33 -5.41 -2.03 9.93
CA ASN A 33 -5.27 -0.84 10.76
C ASN A 33 -4.03 -0.03 10.41
N THR A 34 -2.90 -0.71 10.15
CA THR A 34 -1.67 -0.04 9.73
C THR A 34 -1.84 0.62 8.38
N LEU A 35 -2.53 -0.05 7.46
CA LEU A 35 -2.80 0.52 6.14
C LEU A 35 -3.65 1.78 6.25
N TYR A 36 -4.72 1.75 7.03
CA TYR A 36 -5.56 2.94 7.22
C TYR A 36 -4.81 4.07 7.89
N LYS A 37 -3.92 3.76 8.81
CA LYS A 37 -3.05 4.77 9.42
C LYS A 37 -2.14 5.43 8.38
N ALA A 38 -1.56 4.63 7.50
CA ALA A 38 -0.73 5.14 6.41
C ALA A 38 -1.53 6.05 5.48
N LEU A 39 -2.77 5.68 5.16
CA LEU A 39 -3.64 6.53 4.36
C LEU A 39 -3.92 7.87 5.04
N ARG A 40 -4.23 7.85 6.32
CA ARG A 40 -4.48 9.09 7.08
C ARG A 40 -3.25 10.00 7.13
N GLN A 41 -2.06 9.39 7.16
CA GLN A 41 -0.79 10.14 7.18
C GLN A 41 -0.35 10.56 5.77
N LYS A 42 -1.11 10.22 4.74
CA LYS A 42 -0.82 10.50 3.34
C LYS A 42 0.50 9.89 2.89
N ASP A 43 0.79 8.70 3.38
CA ASP A 43 2.02 7.96 3.02
C ASP A 43 1.83 7.10 1.77
N ILE A 44 0.68 7.18 1.12
CA ILE A 44 0.36 6.43 -0.09
C ILE A 44 0.02 7.42 -1.21
N LYS A 45 0.64 7.19 -2.37
CA LYS A 45 0.39 7.99 -3.57
C LYS A 45 -0.09 7.09 -4.70
N ILE A 46 -0.97 7.64 -5.53
CA ILE A 46 -1.39 7.01 -6.79
C ILE A 46 -1.01 7.96 -7.92
N ASN A 47 -0.16 7.51 -8.81
CA ASN A 47 0.33 8.33 -9.95
C ASN A 47 0.90 9.68 -9.48
N GLY A 48 1.59 9.66 -8.33
CA GLY A 48 2.21 10.84 -7.78
C GLY A 48 1.30 11.71 -6.92
N LYS A 49 0.02 11.38 -6.80
CA LYS A 49 -0.93 12.13 -5.98
C LYS A 49 -1.16 11.44 -4.65
N ARG A 50 -1.05 12.18 -3.56
CA ARG A 50 -1.31 11.63 -2.22
C ARG A 50 -2.78 11.33 -2.05
N VAL A 51 -3.07 10.19 -1.41
CA VAL A 51 -4.44 9.78 -1.10
C VAL A 51 -4.56 9.59 0.41
N ASN A 52 -5.74 9.88 0.94
CA ASN A 52 -5.98 9.79 2.39
C ASN A 52 -7.14 8.85 2.73
N LYS A 53 -7.68 8.15 1.76
CA LYS A 53 -8.77 7.20 1.97
C LYS A 53 -8.75 6.14 0.88
N ASP A 54 -9.45 5.02 1.14
CA ASP A 54 -9.62 3.97 0.16
C ASP A 54 -10.33 4.51 -1.08
N CYS A 55 -9.92 4.05 -2.24
CA CYS A 55 -10.49 4.49 -3.52
C CYS A 55 -10.36 3.36 -4.54
N ILE A 56 -10.99 3.55 -5.69
CA ILE A 56 -10.91 2.58 -6.78
C ILE A 56 -9.63 2.83 -7.57
N ILE A 57 -8.94 1.75 -7.90
CA ILE A 57 -7.72 1.78 -8.71
C ILE A 57 -7.98 1.18 -10.08
N PHE A 58 -7.10 1.49 -11.03
CA PHE A 58 -7.23 1.04 -12.41
C PHE A 58 -5.92 0.42 -12.88
N GLU A 59 -6.02 -0.43 -13.91
CA GLU A 59 -4.85 -1.06 -14.50
C GLU A 59 -3.79 -0.01 -14.87
N ASN A 60 -2.54 -0.34 -14.61
CA ASN A 60 -1.37 0.52 -14.85
C ASN A 60 -1.22 1.71 -13.90
N ASP A 61 -2.09 1.89 -12.92
CA ASP A 61 -1.87 2.89 -11.88
C ASP A 61 -0.60 2.55 -11.11
N GLU A 62 0.22 3.57 -10.85
CA GLU A 62 1.44 3.41 -10.07
C GLU A 62 1.16 3.80 -8.62
N LEU A 63 1.37 2.86 -7.72
CA LEU A 63 1.20 3.09 -6.29
C LEU A 63 2.55 3.23 -5.63
N ASN A 64 2.73 4.28 -4.84
CA ASN A 64 3.91 4.48 -4.02
C ASN A 64 3.50 4.44 -2.56
N ILE A 65 4.12 3.54 -1.79
CA ILE A 65 3.78 3.31 -0.40
C ILE A 65 5.01 3.55 0.46
N PHE A 66 4.91 4.47 1.40
CA PHE A 66 5.97 4.78 2.37
C PHE A 66 5.61 4.14 3.70
N ILE A 67 6.19 3.00 4.00
CA ILE A 67 5.87 2.24 5.22
C ILE A 67 7.17 1.70 5.80
N ALA A 68 7.22 1.58 7.13
CA ALA A 68 8.36 0.98 7.79
C ALA A 68 8.53 -0.48 7.34
N ASP A 69 9.77 -0.86 7.09
CA ASP A 69 10.12 -2.20 6.61
C ASP A 69 9.54 -3.30 7.49
N SER A 70 9.60 -3.12 8.79
CA SER A 70 9.09 -4.10 9.76
C SER A 70 7.58 -4.35 9.63
N LEU A 71 6.83 -3.47 8.98
CA LEU A 71 5.40 -3.62 8.79
C LEU A 71 5.05 -4.39 7.52
N LEU A 72 5.99 -4.49 6.57
CA LEU A 72 5.76 -5.16 5.28
C LEU A 72 6.25 -6.61 5.26
N PHE A 73 7.22 -6.94 6.08
CA PHE A 73 7.85 -8.25 6.07
C PHE A 73 7.80 -8.88 7.45
N PRO A 74 7.72 -10.22 7.55
CA PRO A 74 7.71 -10.88 8.84
C PRO A 74 9.00 -10.60 9.59
N GLN A 75 8.86 -10.37 10.89
CA GLN A 75 10.01 -10.21 11.77
C GLN A 75 10.37 -11.53 12.40
N ILE A 76 11.65 -11.86 12.36
CA ILE A 76 12.17 -13.03 13.02
C ILE A 76 12.82 -12.56 14.32
N ASN A 77 12.24 -12.93 15.43
CA ASN A 77 12.82 -12.68 16.74
C ASN A 77 13.69 -13.88 17.13
N LEU A 78 14.96 -13.61 17.25
CA LEU A 78 15.90 -14.63 17.67
C LEU A 78 16.28 -14.46 19.11
#